data_6fc5cd1e567ae58b3fe1b532eaf0e4e3
#
_entry.id   6fc5cd1e567ae58b3fe1b532eaf0e4e3
#
_cell.length_a   1.000
_cell.length_b   1.000
_cell.length_c   1.000
_cell.angle_alpha   90.00
_cell.angle_beta   90.00
_cell.angle_gamma   90.00
#
_symmetry.space_group_name_H-M   'P 1'
#
loop_
_entity.id
_entity.type
_entity.pdbx_description
1 polymer ?
#
loop_
_entity_poly.entity_id
_entity_poly.type
_entity_poly.pdbx_seq_one_letter_code
_entity_poly.pdbx_strand_id
1 'polypeptide(L)'
;MNKNNKNNKNNKNNKNNCIICGSGDIAKIFSPSLKYPLARYGLTKTHSDALSCSKYEVDVCVCDKCGHFFNLSYKENSISYSDEAVQEGRPFSRNYNDYQEVKAKNIKDNFLKNNDVILEIGCGDGMFLDKFSDKTNVLIGYEPSTESNLVNKSSIELHHDYFTPDYSLHHEMRPSFIIMRHVLEHVSNPLVFIETFYSMLNENNLNEKLLYIEVPSNNKTLDSNRFSDFYYDHVSYFTISSLSYLITSAGF
;
A
#
# COMPACT_ATOMS: atom_id res chain seq x y z
N MET A 1 -16.27 45.24 6.99
CA MET A 1 -16.50 44.61 8.29
C MET A 1 -16.16 43.11 8.18
N ASN A 2 -15.12 42.74 8.90
CA ASN A 2 -14.58 41.39 8.96
C ASN A 2 -15.58 40.38 9.53
N LYS A 3 -15.64 39.18 8.96
CA LYS A 3 -15.90 37.95 9.73
C LYS A 3 -15.05 36.82 9.18
N ASN A 4 -13.90 36.69 9.77
CA ASN A 4 -13.17 35.50 10.20
C ASN A 4 -13.70 34.13 9.74
N ASN A 5 -12.97 33.55 8.84
CA ASN A 5 -12.93 32.11 8.60
C ASN A 5 -11.92 31.49 9.58
N LYS A 6 -12.39 31.00 10.72
CA LYS A 6 -11.63 30.16 11.66
C LYS A 6 -12.22 28.77 11.63
N ASN A 7 -11.68 27.92 10.80
CA ASN A 7 -11.78 26.46 10.98
C ASN A 7 -10.49 25.79 10.56
N ASN A 8 -9.41 26.21 11.19
CA ASN A 8 -8.19 25.40 11.22
C ASN A 8 -8.33 24.48 12.43
N LYS A 9 -9.03 23.37 12.29
CA LYS A 9 -9.05 22.31 13.29
C LYS A 9 -7.68 21.63 13.23
N ASN A 10 -6.84 22.01 14.16
CA ASN A 10 -5.62 21.30 14.54
C ASN A 10 -5.89 19.81 14.64
N ASN A 11 -5.54 19.06 13.61
CA ASN A 11 -5.44 17.62 13.67
C ASN A 11 -4.11 17.31 14.41
N LYS A 12 -4.11 17.47 15.73
CA LYS A 12 -3.11 16.84 16.58
C LYS A 12 -3.40 15.36 16.47
N ASN A 13 -2.66 14.66 15.63
CA ASN A 13 -2.61 13.20 15.61
C ASN A 13 -2.29 12.73 17.03
N ASN A 14 -3.33 12.36 17.73
CA ASN A 14 -3.21 11.76 19.04
C ASN A 14 -2.64 10.37 18.76
N LYS A 15 -1.36 10.14 19.12
CA LYS A 15 -0.58 8.93 18.77
C LYS A 15 -1.23 7.60 19.20
N ASN A 16 -2.33 7.68 19.92
CA ASN A 16 -3.04 6.53 20.48
C ASN A 16 -4.43 6.31 19.86
N ASN A 17 -4.69 6.81 18.66
CA ASN A 17 -5.98 6.63 18.00
C ASN A 17 -5.85 5.70 16.79
N CYS A 18 -6.96 5.04 16.45
CA CYS A 18 -7.05 4.24 15.23
C CYS A 18 -6.75 5.09 13.99
N ILE A 19 -5.86 4.62 13.15
CA ILE A 19 -5.39 5.32 11.94
C ILE A 19 -6.42 5.39 10.82
N ILE A 20 -7.51 4.61 10.91
CA ILE A 20 -8.63 4.67 9.94
C ILE A 20 -9.77 5.54 10.48
N CYS A 21 -10.35 5.19 11.63
CA CYS A 21 -11.58 5.84 12.10
C CYS A 21 -11.37 6.92 13.18
N GLY A 22 -10.13 7.12 13.62
CA GLY A 22 -9.77 8.12 14.64
C GLY A 22 -10.24 7.79 16.06
N SER A 23 -10.86 6.61 16.31
CA SER A 23 -11.31 6.21 17.66
C SER A 23 -10.12 5.98 18.60
N GLY A 24 -10.28 6.41 19.86
CA GLY A 24 -9.37 6.08 20.94
C GLY A 24 -9.65 4.73 21.61
N ASP A 25 -10.73 4.05 21.22
CA ASP A 25 -11.11 2.75 21.76
C ASP A 25 -10.28 1.66 21.08
N ILE A 26 -9.08 1.46 21.58
CA ILE A 26 -8.11 0.50 21.04
C ILE A 26 -7.62 -0.45 22.14
N ALA A 27 -7.46 -1.71 21.79
CA ALA A 27 -6.88 -2.73 22.63
C ALA A 27 -5.54 -3.20 22.07
N LYS A 28 -4.49 -3.24 22.89
CA LYS A 28 -3.21 -3.83 22.51
C LYS A 28 -3.30 -5.35 22.62
N ILE A 29 -3.02 -6.05 21.53
CA ILE A 29 -3.17 -7.51 21.44
C ILE A 29 -1.84 -8.26 21.33
N PHE A 30 -0.80 -7.60 20.82
CA PHE A 30 0.53 -8.18 20.67
C PHE A 30 1.57 -7.10 20.93
N SER A 31 2.43 -7.32 21.93
CA SER A 31 3.48 -6.39 22.33
C SER A 31 4.63 -7.18 22.94
N PRO A 32 5.47 -7.79 22.11
CA PRO A 32 6.60 -8.56 22.61
C PRO A 32 7.62 -7.66 23.29
N SER A 33 8.26 -8.18 24.33
CA SER A 33 9.30 -7.44 25.10
C SER A 33 10.60 -7.24 24.32
N LEU A 34 10.77 -7.95 23.23
CA LEU A 34 11.96 -7.88 22.37
C LEU A 34 11.70 -6.99 21.16
N LYS A 35 12.73 -6.24 20.77
CA LYS A 35 12.73 -5.52 19.51
C LYS A 35 13.12 -6.44 18.36
N TYR A 36 12.46 -6.29 17.22
CA TYR A 36 12.66 -7.09 16.02
C TYR A 36 13.49 -6.33 15.00
N PRO A 37 14.38 -7.01 14.26
CA PRO A 37 14.94 -6.41 13.06
C PRO A 37 13.81 -6.09 12.08
N LEU A 38 14.07 -5.15 11.19
CA LEU A 38 13.19 -4.94 10.05
C LEU A 38 13.12 -6.26 9.27
N ALA A 39 12.01 -6.97 9.41
CA ALA A 39 11.85 -8.30 8.83
C ALA A 39 11.55 -8.17 7.35
N ARG A 40 12.57 -7.88 6.58
CA ARG A 40 12.51 -8.04 5.16
C ARG A 40 13.52 -9.07 4.71
N TYR A 41 13.31 -9.62 3.55
CA TYR A 41 14.09 -10.67 2.92
C TYR A 41 15.56 -10.29 2.67
N GLY A 42 16.01 -9.16 3.20
CA GLY A 42 17.39 -8.71 3.16
C GLY A 42 18.31 -9.64 3.94
N LEU A 43 19.01 -10.46 3.23
CA LEU A 43 20.13 -11.20 3.80
C LEU A 43 21.25 -10.19 4.09
N THR A 44 21.63 -10.06 5.35
CA THR A 44 22.83 -9.33 5.71
C THR A 44 24.06 -10.06 5.18
N LYS A 45 25.06 -9.31 4.70
CA LYS A 45 26.26 -9.91 4.08
C LYS A 45 27.11 -10.68 5.08
N THR A 46 27.08 -10.27 6.35
CA THR A 46 27.89 -10.90 7.41
C THR A 46 27.06 -11.13 8.69
N HIS A 47 27.53 -12.03 9.54
CA HIS A 47 26.97 -12.23 10.86
C HIS A 47 27.04 -10.96 11.74
N SER A 48 28.11 -10.17 11.61
CA SER A 48 28.26 -8.89 12.30
C SER A 48 27.16 -7.90 11.91
N ASP A 49 26.85 -7.79 10.61
CA ASP A 49 25.79 -6.92 10.11
C ASP A 49 24.42 -7.36 10.65
N ALA A 50 24.17 -8.67 10.72
CA ALA A 50 22.94 -9.20 11.29
C ALA A 50 22.77 -8.86 12.78
N LEU A 51 23.85 -8.87 13.55
CA LEU A 51 23.81 -8.49 14.97
C LEU A 51 23.63 -7.00 15.18
N SER A 52 24.18 -6.16 14.32
CA SER A 52 24.18 -4.70 14.40
C SER A 52 22.98 -4.03 13.70
N CYS A 53 22.13 -4.80 13.01
CA CYS A 53 20.98 -4.23 12.32
C CYS A 53 20.03 -3.48 13.28
N SER A 54 19.37 -2.46 12.78
CA SER A 54 18.37 -1.70 13.52
C SER A 54 17.21 -2.60 13.94
N LYS A 55 16.75 -2.42 15.18
CA LYS A 55 15.66 -3.20 15.78
C LYS A 55 14.55 -2.28 16.26
N TYR A 56 13.32 -2.68 16.03
CA TYR A 56 12.12 -1.90 16.24
C TYR A 56 11.14 -2.59 17.20
N GLU A 57 10.36 -1.78 17.87
CA GLU A 57 9.23 -2.25 18.69
C GLU A 57 8.03 -2.50 17.79
N VAL A 58 7.29 -3.57 18.05
CA VAL A 58 6.04 -3.90 17.35
C VAL A 58 4.92 -4.01 18.37
N ASP A 59 4.00 -3.05 18.35
CA ASP A 59 2.82 -3.00 19.21
C ASP A 59 1.56 -3.10 18.35
N VAL A 60 1.03 -4.29 18.18
CA VAL A 60 -0.20 -4.48 17.41
C VAL A 60 -1.41 -4.19 18.28
N CYS A 61 -2.22 -3.26 17.82
CA CYS A 61 -3.49 -2.88 18.43
C CYS A 61 -4.67 -3.24 17.51
N VAL A 62 -5.82 -3.46 18.09
CA VAL A 62 -7.11 -3.56 17.40
C VAL A 62 -8.00 -2.41 17.83
N CYS A 63 -8.72 -1.82 16.87
CA CYS A 63 -9.73 -0.80 17.14
C CYS A 63 -11.09 -1.46 17.38
N ASP A 64 -11.71 -1.22 18.53
CA ASP A 64 -13.01 -1.80 18.88
C ASP A 64 -14.16 -1.23 18.03
N LYS A 65 -13.96 -0.03 17.43
CA LYS A 65 -14.97 0.61 16.60
C LYS A 65 -15.03 0.08 15.17
N CYS A 66 -13.89 -0.07 14.49
CA CYS A 66 -13.86 -0.47 13.07
C CYS A 66 -13.17 -1.81 12.82
N GLY A 67 -12.68 -2.48 13.86
CA GLY A 67 -12.01 -3.78 13.76
C GLY A 67 -10.65 -3.75 13.04
N HIS A 68 -10.05 -2.56 12.88
CA HIS A 68 -8.76 -2.44 12.22
C HIS A 68 -7.61 -2.78 13.15
N PHE A 69 -6.65 -3.57 12.64
CA PHE A 69 -5.42 -3.92 13.33
C PHE A 69 -4.26 -3.08 12.78
N PHE A 70 -3.46 -2.50 13.66
CA PHE A 70 -2.35 -1.63 13.26
C PHE A 70 -1.21 -1.64 14.25
N ASN A 71 0.00 -1.25 13.77
CA ASN A 71 1.20 -1.15 14.58
C ASN A 71 1.30 0.24 15.22
N LEU A 72 0.97 0.34 16.51
CA LEU A 72 1.01 1.59 17.26
C LEU A 72 2.44 2.14 17.44
N SER A 73 3.45 1.27 17.41
CA SER A 73 4.86 1.65 17.56
C SER A 73 5.51 2.14 16.27
N TYR A 74 4.80 2.08 15.15
CA TYR A 74 5.34 2.56 13.88
C TYR A 74 5.67 4.05 13.93
N LYS A 75 6.81 4.41 13.39
CA LYS A 75 7.25 5.80 13.24
C LYS A 75 7.34 6.14 11.77
N GLU A 76 6.57 7.13 11.36
CA GLU A 76 6.60 7.65 10.00
C GLU A 76 8.02 8.02 9.57
N ASN A 77 8.35 7.76 8.32
CA ASN A 77 9.68 7.99 7.74
C ASN A 77 10.84 7.24 8.41
N SER A 78 10.54 6.20 9.19
CA SER A 78 11.58 5.36 9.80
C SER A 78 12.21 4.35 8.83
N ILE A 79 11.59 4.16 7.67
CA ILE A 79 12.00 3.23 6.62
C ILE A 79 12.04 3.98 5.29
N SER A 80 13.12 3.82 4.55
CA SER A 80 13.24 4.28 3.17
C SER A 80 13.06 3.09 2.23
N TYR A 81 12.08 3.19 1.34
CA TYR A 81 11.84 2.16 0.31
C TYR A 81 12.74 2.32 -0.91
N SER A 82 13.53 3.39 -0.98
CA SER A 82 14.58 3.58 -1.98
C SER A 82 15.86 2.81 -1.68
N ASP A 83 16.02 2.26 -0.45
CA ASP A 83 17.23 1.55 -0.06
C ASP A 83 17.17 0.08 -0.49
N GLU A 84 18.32 -0.46 -0.96
CA GLU A 84 18.47 -1.88 -1.37
C GLU A 84 17.97 -2.89 -0.33
N ALA A 85 18.13 -2.58 0.95
CA ALA A 85 17.74 -3.45 2.06
C ALA A 85 16.22 -3.66 2.18
N VAL A 86 15.44 -2.88 1.46
CA VAL A 86 13.97 -2.86 1.53
C VAL A 86 13.33 -3.55 0.32
N GLN A 87 14.14 -3.95 -0.66
CA GLN A 87 13.63 -4.64 -1.83
C GLN A 87 13.08 -6.01 -1.48
N GLU A 88 11.83 -6.23 -1.81
CA GLU A 88 11.24 -7.56 -1.78
C GLU A 88 11.94 -8.45 -2.82
N GLY A 89 12.44 -9.60 -2.37
CA GLY A 89 12.96 -10.60 -3.27
C GLY A 89 11.90 -10.94 -4.31
N ARG A 90 12.28 -10.88 -5.58
CA ARG A 90 11.36 -11.21 -6.68
C ARG A 90 10.76 -12.59 -6.45
N PRO A 91 9.47 -12.75 -6.60
CA PRO A 91 8.85 -14.05 -6.46
C PRO A 91 9.23 -14.91 -7.67
N PHE A 92 10.27 -15.70 -7.52
CA PHE A 92 10.67 -16.73 -8.51
C PHE A 92 9.77 -17.97 -8.48
N SER A 93 8.74 -17.95 -7.64
CA SER A 93 7.82 -19.08 -7.52
C SER A 93 6.91 -19.17 -8.73
N ARG A 94 6.92 -20.34 -9.40
CA ARG A 94 5.99 -20.65 -10.48
C ARG A 94 4.53 -20.45 -10.03
N ASN A 95 4.19 -20.94 -8.85
CA ASN A 95 2.83 -20.82 -8.31
C ASN A 95 2.40 -19.36 -8.15
N TYR A 96 3.33 -18.45 -7.76
CA TYR A 96 3.03 -17.03 -7.66
C TYR A 96 2.85 -16.39 -9.02
N ASN A 97 3.66 -16.74 -10.01
CA ASN A 97 3.50 -16.27 -11.38
C ASN A 97 2.17 -16.72 -11.98
N ASP A 98 1.81 -18.00 -11.79
CA ASP A 98 0.52 -18.54 -12.23
C ASP A 98 -0.65 -17.81 -11.55
N TYR A 99 -0.52 -17.50 -10.27
CA TYR A 99 -1.49 -16.68 -9.54
C TYR A 99 -1.64 -15.27 -10.14
N GLN A 100 -0.55 -14.60 -10.45
CA GLN A 100 -0.56 -13.29 -11.08
C GLN A 100 -1.22 -13.33 -12.46
N GLU A 101 -0.94 -14.36 -13.29
CA GLU A 101 -1.59 -14.54 -14.60
C GLU A 101 -3.11 -14.67 -14.46
N VAL A 102 -3.57 -15.52 -13.54
CA VAL A 102 -5.00 -15.70 -13.28
C VAL A 102 -5.66 -14.38 -12.84
N LYS A 103 -4.99 -13.61 -11.97
CA LYS A 103 -5.52 -12.31 -11.51
C LYS A 103 -5.57 -11.28 -12.62
N ALA A 104 -4.49 -11.13 -13.37
CA ALA A 104 -4.45 -10.20 -14.49
C ALA A 104 -5.49 -10.56 -15.56
N LYS A 105 -5.64 -11.84 -15.89
CA LYS A 105 -6.68 -12.32 -16.80
C LYS A 105 -8.07 -11.95 -16.30
N ASN A 106 -8.37 -12.21 -15.04
CA ASN A 106 -9.67 -11.88 -14.45
C ASN A 106 -9.96 -10.36 -14.52
N ILE A 107 -8.97 -9.52 -14.22
CA ILE A 107 -9.09 -8.07 -14.33
C ILE A 107 -9.38 -7.65 -15.77
N LYS A 108 -8.61 -8.18 -16.73
CA LYS A 108 -8.79 -7.88 -18.16
C LYS A 108 -10.18 -8.25 -18.69
N ASP A 109 -10.65 -9.42 -18.31
CA ASP A 109 -11.88 -9.98 -18.86
C ASP A 109 -13.14 -9.31 -18.29
N ASN A 110 -13.08 -8.81 -17.05
CA ASN A 110 -14.28 -8.32 -16.36
C ASN A 110 -14.33 -6.81 -16.15
N PHE A 111 -13.18 -6.12 -16.16
CA PHE A 111 -13.13 -4.72 -15.74
C PHE A 111 -12.50 -3.78 -16.75
N LEU A 112 -11.57 -4.24 -17.60
CA LEU A 112 -10.85 -3.36 -18.51
C LEU A 112 -11.53 -3.22 -19.85
N LYS A 113 -11.47 -1.99 -20.37
CA LYS A 113 -11.88 -1.60 -21.73
C LYS A 113 -10.64 -1.31 -22.57
N ASN A 114 -10.82 -1.17 -23.87
CA ASN A 114 -9.73 -0.68 -24.74
C ASN A 114 -9.46 0.80 -24.44
N ASN A 115 -8.19 1.18 -24.50
CA ASN A 115 -7.69 2.53 -24.22
C ASN A 115 -7.85 2.99 -22.77
N ASP A 116 -7.93 2.05 -21.81
CA ASP A 116 -7.86 2.40 -20.41
C ASP A 116 -6.46 2.93 -20.07
N VAL A 117 -6.43 3.89 -19.15
CA VAL A 117 -5.20 4.35 -18.52
C VAL A 117 -5.07 3.63 -17.18
N ILE A 118 -4.09 2.75 -17.06
CA ILE A 118 -3.86 1.90 -15.89
C ILE A 118 -2.67 2.45 -15.11
N LEU A 119 -2.91 2.79 -13.85
CA LEU A 119 -1.89 3.26 -12.92
C LEU A 119 -1.63 2.21 -11.86
N GLU A 120 -0.40 1.68 -11.77
CA GLU A 120 0.01 0.80 -10.66
C GLU A 120 0.93 1.55 -9.70
N ILE A 121 0.52 1.61 -8.42
CA ILE A 121 1.31 2.17 -7.33
C ILE A 121 2.10 1.04 -6.67
N GLY A 122 3.43 1.23 -6.52
CA GLY A 122 4.33 0.18 -6.05
C GLY A 122 4.43 -0.96 -7.06
N CYS A 123 4.66 -0.61 -8.34
CA CYS A 123 4.66 -1.58 -9.43
C CYS A 123 5.87 -2.53 -9.43
N GLY A 124 6.85 -2.31 -8.54
CA GLY A 124 8.07 -3.10 -8.46
C GLY A 124 8.82 -3.10 -9.80
N ASP A 125 9.03 -4.27 -10.38
CA ASP A 125 9.69 -4.43 -11.68
C ASP A 125 8.75 -4.29 -12.88
N GLY A 126 7.50 -3.90 -12.66
CA GLY A 126 6.49 -3.73 -13.70
C GLY A 126 5.94 -5.03 -14.31
N MET A 127 6.34 -6.20 -13.80
CA MET A 127 5.92 -7.49 -14.38
C MET A 127 4.41 -7.72 -14.30
N PHE A 128 3.74 -7.24 -13.27
CA PHE A 128 2.28 -7.36 -13.20
C PHE A 128 1.60 -6.38 -14.14
N LEU A 129 2.05 -5.13 -14.15
CA LEU A 129 1.52 -4.09 -15.03
C LEU A 129 1.68 -4.46 -16.51
N ASP A 130 2.80 -5.09 -16.88
CA ASP A 130 3.04 -5.54 -18.25
C ASP A 130 2.03 -6.57 -18.76
N LYS A 131 1.39 -7.31 -17.87
CA LYS A 131 0.34 -8.26 -18.28
C LYS A 131 -0.87 -7.59 -18.95
N PHE A 132 -0.97 -6.27 -18.87
CA PHE A 132 -2.02 -5.48 -19.51
C PHE A 132 -1.57 -4.82 -20.82
N SER A 133 -0.36 -5.11 -21.29
CA SER A 133 0.23 -4.51 -22.51
C SER A 133 -0.34 -5.07 -23.83
N ASP A 134 -1.12 -6.14 -23.77
CA ASP A 134 -1.75 -6.79 -24.93
C ASP A 134 -2.97 -6.03 -25.49
N LYS A 135 -3.41 -4.98 -24.80
CA LYS A 135 -4.46 -4.06 -25.23
C LYS A 135 -3.85 -2.68 -25.54
N THR A 136 -4.63 -1.82 -26.18
CA THR A 136 -4.23 -0.44 -26.50
C THR A 136 -4.27 0.46 -25.25
N ASN A 137 -3.88 -0.09 -24.11
CA ASN A 137 -3.90 0.60 -22.84
C ASN A 137 -2.62 1.43 -22.64
N VAL A 138 -2.76 2.52 -21.91
CA VAL A 138 -1.62 3.27 -21.40
C VAL A 138 -1.29 2.74 -20.02
N LEU A 139 -0.03 2.34 -19.82
CA LEU A 139 0.44 1.73 -18.58
C LEU A 139 1.41 2.69 -17.87
N ILE A 140 1.07 3.07 -16.63
CA ILE A 140 1.88 3.98 -15.82
C ILE A 140 2.19 3.29 -14.49
N GLY A 141 3.47 3.25 -14.12
CA GLY A 141 3.95 2.63 -12.88
C GLY A 141 4.72 3.61 -12.01
N TYR A 142 4.49 3.59 -10.71
CA TYR A 142 5.29 4.28 -9.68
C TYR A 142 5.97 3.28 -8.77
N GLU A 143 7.30 3.39 -8.65
CA GLU A 143 8.11 2.54 -7.78
C GLU A 143 9.32 3.32 -7.26
N PRO A 144 9.40 3.59 -5.95
CA PRO A 144 10.49 4.40 -5.37
C PRO A 144 11.85 3.70 -5.37
N SER A 145 11.89 2.37 -5.54
CA SER A 145 13.15 1.63 -5.56
C SER A 145 13.91 1.85 -6.87
N THR A 146 15.18 2.24 -6.76
CA THR A 146 16.06 2.46 -7.92
C THR A 146 16.69 1.17 -8.45
N GLU A 147 16.72 0.11 -7.66
CA GLU A 147 17.30 -1.19 -8.05
C GLU A 147 16.32 -2.14 -8.70
N SER A 148 15.07 -1.74 -8.86
CA SER A 148 14.19 -2.51 -9.69
C SER A 148 14.87 -2.62 -11.06
N ASN A 149 15.40 -3.81 -11.41
CA ASN A 149 15.79 -4.13 -12.78
C ASN A 149 14.50 -4.12 -13.61
N LEU A 150 13.96 -2.94 -13.74
CA LEU A 150 12.75 -2.70 -14.47
C LEU A 150 12.98 -3.21 -15.85
N VAL A 151 12.18 -4.14 -16.23
CA VAL A 151 12.17 -4.59 -17.61
C VAL A 151 11.93 -3.32 -18.40
N ASN A 152 12.95 -2.85 -19.12
CA ASN A 152 12.87 -1.65 -19.94
C ASN A 152 11.89 -1.96 -21.07
N LYS A 153 10.60 -1.96 -20.73
CA LYS A 153 9.51 -2.23 -21.65
C LYS A 153 9.02 -0.88 -22.14
N SER A 154 9.24 -0.66 -23.40
CA SER A 154 8.77 0.55 -24.13
C SER A 154 7.26 0.78 -24.03
N SER A 155 6.52 -0.15 -23.42
CA SER A 155 5.06 -0.11 -23.24
C SER A 155 4.61 0.48 -21.89
N ILE A 156 5.53 0.73 -20.94
CA ILE A 156 5.21 1.21 -19.59
C ILE A 156 5.93 2.55 -19.34
N GLU A 157 5.18 3.57 -19.00
CA GLU A 157 5.70 4.81 -18.45
C GLU A 157 6.02 4.60 -16.98
N LEU A 158 7.30 4.58 -16.62
CA LEU A 158 7.75 4.22 -15.29
C LEU A 158 8.39 5.39 -14.58
N HIS A 159 7.91 5.67 -13.37
CA HIS A 159 8.41 6.71 -12.49
C HIS A 159 9.11 6.10 -11.29
N HIS A 160 10.42 6.40 -11.15
CA HIS A 160 11.23 6.01 -9.98
C HIS A 160 11.03 7.00 -8.83
N ASP A 161 9.81 7.08 -8.33
CA ASP A 161 9.45 8.00 -7.25
C ASP A 161 8.27 7.46 -6.44
N TYR A 162 8.05 8.07 -5.27
CA TYR A 162 6.80 7.87 -4.54
C TYR A 162 5.65 8.52 -5.30
N PHE A 163 4.53 7.81 -5.36
CA PHE A 163 3.31 8.42 -5.84
C PHE A 163 2.85 9.53 -4.88
N THR A 164 2.61 10.73 -5.42
CA THR A 164 2.11 11.88 -4.66
C THR A 164 0.72 12.30 -5.14
N PRO A 165 -0.11 12.91 -4.27
CA PRO A 165 -1.42 13.42 -4.65
C PRO A 165 -1.41 14.44 -5.81
N ASP A 166 -0.29 15.10 -6.04
CA ASP A 166 -0.11 16.08 -7.11
C ASP A 166 0.02 15.45 -8.50
N TYR A 167 -0.15 14.12 -8.60
CA TYR A 167 -0.09 13.39 -9.87
C TYR A 167 -0.90 14.08 -10.98
N SER A 168 -2.10 14.54 -10.67
CA SER A 168 -2.99 15.18 -11.65
C SER A 168 -2.45 16.49 -12.24
N LEU A 169 -1.50 17.13 -11.58
CA LEU A 169 -0.86 18.35 -12.05
C LEU A 169 0.23 18.10 -13.08
N HIS A 170 0.77 16.89 -13.11
CA HIS A 170 1.94 16.53 -13.93
C HIS A 170 1.62 15.62 -15.11
N HIS A 171 0.42 15.02 -15.15
CA HIS A 171 0.01 14.10 -16.20
C HIS A 171 -1.25 14.59 -16.92
N GLU A 172 -1.18 14.65 -18.25
CA GLU A 172 -2.33 14.95 -19.10
C GLU A 172 -3.34 13.79 -19.12
N MET A 173 -2.82 12.56 -18.99
CA MET A 173 -3.63 11.34 -18.99
C MET A 173 -4.11 11.00 -17.57
N ARG A 174 -5.42 10.80 -17.47
CA ARG A 174 -6.09 10.48 -16.20
C ARG A 174 -6.33 8.98 -16.10
N PRO A 175 -5.94 8.31 -14.99
CA PRO A 175 -6.17 6.89 -14.83
C PRO A 175 -7.68 6.58 -14.79
N SER A 176 -8.08 5.53 -15.50
CA SER A 176 -9.41 4.94 -15.43
C SER A 176 -9.45 3.72 -14.51
N PHE A 177 -8.28 3.12 -14.25
CA PHE A 177 -8.10 1.98 -13.37
C PHE A 177 -6.82 2.12 -12.54
N ILE A 178 -6.95 1.97 -11.24
CA ILE A 178 -5.82 2.06 -10.32
C ILE A 178 -5.57 0.70 -9.69
N ILE A 179 -4.32 0.27 -9.67
CA ILE A 179 -3.84 -0.98 -9.07
C ILE A 179 -2.91 -0.64 -7.91
N MET A 180 -3.07 -1.33 -6.80
CA MET A 180 -2.24 -1.20 -5.62
C MET A 180 -2.06 -2.57 -4.98
N ARG A 181 -0.83 -3.09 -5.01
CA ARG A 181 -0.52 -4.42 -4.51
C ARG A 181 0.64 -4.35 -3.53
N HIS A 182 0.39 -4.82 -2.29
CA HIS A 182 1.38 -4.81 -1.21
C HIS A 182 1.98 -3.42 -0.94
N VAL A 183 1.12 -2.40 -0.93
CA VAL A 183 1.48 -1.00 -0.65
C VAL A 183 0.69 -0.45 0.53
N LEU A 184 -0.62 -0.70 0.56
CA LEU A 184 -1.52 -0.06 1.51
C LEU A 184 -1.21 -0.41 2.98
N GLU A 185 -0.67 -1.60 3.23
CA GLU A 185 -0.20 -2.03 4.55
C GLU A 185 0.94 -1.19 5.10
N HIS A 186 1.68 -0.50 4.25
CA HIS A 186 2.82 0.36 4.61
C HIS A 186 2.45 1.84 4.76
N VAL A 187 1.21 2.21 4.43
CA VAL A 187 0.76 3.61 4.43
C VAL A 187 0.38 4.08 5.83
N SER A 188 1.00 5.18 6.30
CA SER A 188 0.75 5.73 7.63
C SER A 188 -0.65 6.32 7.82
N ASN A 189 -1.24 6.82 6.74
CA ASN A 189 -2.60 7.39 6.76
C ASN A 189 -3.44 6.80 5.62
N PRO A 190 -3.91 5.56 5.78
CA PRO A 190 -4.56 4.83 4.69
C PRO A 190 -5.88 5.46 4.24
N LEU A 191 -6.62 6.14 5.13
CA LEU A 191 -7.88 6.79 4.75
C LEU A 191 -7.63 7.93 3.78
N VAL A 192 -6.76 8.88 4.12
CA VAL A 192 -6.42 10.01 3.25
C VAL A 192 -5.84 9.54 1.93
N PHE A 193 -5.03 8.48 1.97
CA PHE A 193 -4.44 7.90 0.78
C PHE A 193 -5.49 7.35 -0.19
N ILE A 194 -6.48 6.62 0.30
CA ILE A 194 -7.57 6.10 -0.55
C ILE A 194 -8.53 7.22 -0.99
N GLU A 195 -8.81 8.22 -0.15
CA GLU A 195 -9.59 9.41 -0.52
C GLU A 195 -8.97 10.15 -1.71
N THR A 196 -7.62 10.20 -1.79
CA THR A 196 -6.92 10.78 -2.94
C THR A 196 -7.29 10.07 -4.24
N PHE A 197 -7.29 8.74 -4.26
CA PHE A 197 -7.66 7.97 -5.46
C PHE A 197 -9.14 8.10 -5.81
N TYR A 198 -10.00 8.13 -4.80
CA TYR A 198 -11.42 8.41 -5.04
C TYR A 198 -11.61 9.76 -5.72
N SER A 199 -10.93 10.81 -5.25
CA SER A 199 -10.98 12.15 -5.83
C SER A 199 -10.45 12.17 -7.27
N MET A 200 -9.31 11.54 -7.53
CA MET A 200 -8.72 11.42 -8.87
C MET A 200 -9.69 10.76 -9.87
N LEU A 201 -10.27 9.63 -9.48
CA LEU A 201 -11.21 8.90 -10.33
C LEU A 201 -12.53 9.66 -10.51
N ASN A 202 -12.93 10.46 -9.53
CA ASN A 202 -14.13 11.28 -9.59
C ASN A 202 -13.97 12.47 -10.54
N GLU A 203 -12.81 13.11 -10.55
CA GLU A 203 -12.49 14.23 -11.46
C GLU A 203 -12.50 13.81 -12.94
N ASN A 204 -12.28 12.55 -13.23
CA ASN A 204 -12.28 12.01 -14.59
C ASN A 204 -13.69 11.87 -15.19
N ASN A 205 -14.75 12.15 -14.45
CA ASN A 205 -16.15 11.96 -14.86
C ASN A 205 -16.45 10.54 -15.38
N LEU A 206 -15.74 9.55 -14.87
CA LEU A 206 -15.95 8.15 -15.24
C LEU A 206 -17.24 7.63 -14.58
N ASN A 207 -18.01 6.85 -15.32
CA ASN A 207 -19.19 6.18 -14.77
C ASN A 207 -18.85 5.14 -13.71
N GLU A 208 -17.66 4.54 -13.84
CA GLU A 208 -17.14 3.53 -12.92
C GLU A 208 -15.78 3.95 -12.40
N LYS A 209 -15.58 3.83 -11.09
CA LYS A 209 -14.30 4.10 -10.42
C LYS A 209 -13.69 2.76 -10.02
N LEU A 210 -12.66 2.35 -10.73
CA LEU A 210 -12.06 1.04 -10.54
C LEU A 210 -10.74 1.16 -9.76
N LEU A 211 -10.73 0.53 -8.59
CA LEU A 211 -9.56 0.41 -7.72
C LEU A 211 -9.35 -1.05 -7.35
N TYR A 212 -8.22 -1.63 -7.73
CA TYR A 212 -7.81 -2.97 -7.32
C TYR A 212 -6.78 -2.89 -6.21
N ILE A 213 -7.08 -3.51 -5.07
CA ILE A 213 -6.19 -3.56 -3.91
C ILE A 213 -5.89 -5.02 -3.56
N GLU A 214 -4.62 -5.30 -3.33
CA GLU A 214 -4.13 -6.57 -2.79
C GLU A 214 -3.25 -6.29 -1.57
N VAL A 215 -3.62 -6.87 -0.42
CA VAL A 215 -2.90 -6.76 0.84
C VAL A 215 -2.83 -8.12 1.54
N PRO A 216 -1.86 -8.35 2.43
CA PRO A 216 -1.83 -9.54 3.26
C PRO A 216 -3.09 -9.68 4.12
N SER A 217 -3.65 -10.89 4.18
CA SER A 217 -4.89 -11.15 4.92
C SER A 217 -4.62 -11.40 6.40
N ASN A 218 -4.97 -10.45 7.26
CA ASN A 218 -4.87 -10.63 8.70
C ASN A 218 -5.85 -11.69 9.26
N ASN A 219 -6.95 -11.97 8.56
CA ASN A 219 -7.82 -13.09 8.94
C ASN A 219 -7.02 -14.40 8.96
N LYS A 220 -6.21 -14.68 7.93
CA LYS A 220 -5.35 -15.88 7.88
C LYS A 220 -4.27 -15.87 8.95
N THR A 221 -3.71 -14.70 9.26
CA THR A 221 -2.73 -14.54 10.33
C THR A 221 -3.32 -14.94 11.67
N LEU A 222 -4.52 -14.46 11.99
CA LEU A 222 -5.23 -14.76 13.24
C LEU A 222 -5.66 -16.24 13.30
N ASP A 223 -6.30 -16.75 12.24
CA ASP A 223 -6.82 -18.12 12.18
C ASP A 223 -5.71 -19.18 12.31
N SER A 224 -4.51 -18.86 11.82
CA SER A 224 -3.36 -19.78 11.81
C SER A 224 -2.32 -19.46 12.89
N ASN A 225 -2.57 -18.51 13.78
CA ASN A 225 -1.64 -18.04 14.82
C ASN A 225 -0.25 -17.67 14.26
N ARG A 226 -0.20 -17.03 13.11
CA ARG A 226 1.04 -16.66 12.41
C ARG A 226 1.59 -15.34 12.90
N PHE A 227 2.05 -15.27 14.15
CA PHE A 227 2.60 -14.03 14.74
C PHE A 227 3.82 -13.46 13.99
N SER A 228 4.47 -14.30 13.17
CA SER A 228 5.55 -13.87 12.28
C SER A 228 5.11 -12.92 11.18
N ASP A 229 3.81 -12.77 10.94
CA ASP A 229 3.28 -11.84 9.95
C ASP A 229 3.18 -10.40 10.49
N PHE A 230 3.44 -10.19 11.78
CA PHE A 230 3.49 -8.86 12.37
C PHE A 230 4.88 -8.24 12.18
N TYR A 231 5.09 -7.61 11.04
CA TYR A 231 6.32 -6.90 10.71
C TYR A 231 6.26 -5.44 11.17
N TYR A 232 7.43 -4.84 11.44
CA TYR A 232 7.49 -3.45 11.84
C TYR A 232 7.02 -2.49 10.74
N ASP A 233 7.37 -2.75 9.51
CA ASP A 233 7.05 -1.93 8.34
C ASP A 233 5.59 -2.02 7.88
N HIS A 234 4.84 -3.02 8.36
CA HIS A 234 3.40 -3.05 8.21
C HIS A 234 2.76 -2.14 9.26
N VAL A 235 2.30 -0.99 8.82
CA VAL A 235 1.52 -0.06 9.65
C VAL A 235 0.13 -0.62 9.90
N SER A 236 -0.44 -1.28 8.88
CA SER A 236 -1.79 -1.84 8.87
C SER A 236 -1.78 -3.35 8.65
N TYR A 237 -2.67 -4.05 9.35
CA TYR A 237 -2.95 -5.48 9.15
C TYR A 237 -4.42 -5.64 8.83
N PHE A 238 -4.74 -5.75 7.54
CA PHE A 238 -6.12 -5.69 7.07
C PHE A 238 -6.85 -7.02 7.21
N THR A 239 -8.01 -6.98 7.86
CA THR A 239 -9.05 -7.98 7.69
C THR A 239 -9.97 -7.56 6.55
N ILE A 240 -10.79 -8.49 6.03
CA ILE A 240 -11.80 -8.17 5.02
C ILE A 240 -12.71 -7.04 5.52
N SER A 241 -13.16 -7.12 6.77
CA SER A 241 -14.05 -6.12 7.37
C SER A 241 -13.41 -4.75 7.48
N SER A 242 -12.16 -4.67 7.97
CA SER A 242 -11.47 -3.38 8.14
C SER A 242 -11.07 -2.74 6.82
N LEU A 243 -10.73 -3.55 5.80
CA LEU A 243 -10.48 -3.05 4.45
C LEU A 243 -11.78 -2.51 3.83
N SER A 244 -12.88 -3.25 3.93
CA SER A 244 -14.19 -2.78 3.46
C SER A 244 -14.61 -1.48 4.16
N TYR A 245 -14.41 -1.39 5.47
CA TYR A 245 -14.69 -0.16 6.22
C TYR A 245 -13.87 1.03 5.69
N LEU A 246 -12.56 0.84 5.46
CA LEU A 246 -11.68 1.86 4.92
C LEU A 246 -12.17 2.35 3.55
N ILE A 247 -12.41 1.42 2.61
CA ILE A 247 -12.79 1.72 1.24
C ILE A 247 -14.14 2.47 1.19
N THR A 248 -15.13 1.99 1.95
CA THR A 248 -16.42 2.66 2.04
C THR A 248 -16.31 4.04 2.70
N SER A 249 -15.46 4.20 3.72
CA SER A 249 -15.24 5.49 4.38
C SER A 249 -14.56 6.51 3.45
N ALA A 250 -13.76 6.05 2.50
CA ALA A 250 -13.11 6.90 1.50
C ALA A 250 -14.01 7.24 0.29
N GLY A 251 -15.21 6.68 0.20
CA GLY A 251 -16.23 7.04 -0.81
C GLY A 251 -16.43 6.03 -1.95
N PHE A 252 -15.73 4.88 -1.95
CA PHE A 252 -15.95 3.78 -2.91
C PHE A 252 -17.14 2.90 -2.57
#